data_8382ff9d1ba7cfd76edc7f811f6942bf
#
_entry.id   8382ff9d1ba7cfd76edc7f811f6942bf
#
_cell.length_a   1.000
_cell.length_b   1.000
_cell.length_c   1.000
_cell.angle_alpha   90.00
_cell.angle_beta   90.00
_cell.angle_gamma   90.00
#
_symmetry.space_group_name_H-M   'P 1'
#
loop_
_entity.id
_entity.type
_entity.pdbx_description
1 polymer ?
#
loop_
_entity_poly.entity_id
_entity_poly.type
_entity_poly.pdbx_seq_one_letter_code
_entity_poly.pdbx_strand_id
1 'polypeptide(L)'
;MIKIDNFKMNNLNFFSEKINVTNKRVIVRFDLNVPLKNGKIIDDTRIKMVKPFLEKLIKKKAKIIIVSHLGRPKGKRISKLSLKPIYNYLIKKTNFRIKFHKGLFSKKLFLLSKKIKSGQILLIENIRFNKLEELNDADFAQSLSKLGDVYINEAFSCSHR
;
A
#
# COMPACT_ATOMS: atom_id res chain seq x y z
N MET A 1 15.99 -22.48 2.47
CA MET A 1 16.23 -21.61 3.63
C MET A 1 17.27 -20.58 3.21
N ILE A 2 16.83 -19.43 2.69
CA ILE A 2 17.73 -18.36 2.29
C ILE A 2 18.09 -17.63 3.59
N LYS A 3 19.33 -17.80 4.04
CA LYS A 3 19.90 -17.06 5.17
C LYS A 3 19.89 -15.57 4.81
N ILE A 4 19.20 -14.75 5.62
CA ILE A 4 19.19 -13.28 5.54
C ILE A 4 20.48 -12.73 6.22
N ASP A 5 21.56 -13.46 6.11
CA ASP A 5 22.85 -13.03 6.63
C ASP A 5 23.57 -12.26 5.53
N ASN A 6 23.62 -10.95 5.67
CA ASN A 6 24.29 -9.93 4.84
C ASN A 6 23.37 -9.10 3.92
N PHE A 7 22.23 -8.62 4.43
CA PHE A 7 21.63 -7.44 3.85
C PHE A 7 22.48 -6.22 4.27
N LYS A 8 23.55 -5.97 3.50
CA LYS A 8 24.35 -4.75 3.70
C LYS A 8 23.41 -3.56 3.53
N MET A 9 23.29 -2.72 4.57
CA MET A 9 22.49 -1.48 4.55
C MET A 9 22.85 -0.53 3.39
N ASN A 10 23.97 -0.79 2.75
CA ASN A 10 24.49 -0.02 1.60
C ASN A 10 23.61 -0.09 0.32
N ASN A 11 22.62 -0.99 0.24
CA ASN A 11 21.72 -1.12 -0.91
C ASN A 11 20.30 -0.56 -0.65
N LEU A 12 20.05 0.10 0.48
CA LEU A 12 18.78 0.78 0.72
C LEU A 12 18.78 2.13 0.00
N ASN A 13 18.05 2.20 -1.09
CA ASN A 13 17.78 3.46 -1.77
C ASN A 13 16.68 4.21 -1.03
N PHE A 14 17.02 5.24 -0.29
CA PHE A 14 16.03 6.15 0.30
C PHE A 14 15.30 6.92 -0.80
N PHE A 15 13.98 7.09 -0.63
CA PHE A 15 13.21 7.93 -1.53
C PHE A 15 13.74 9.36 -1.48
N SER A 16 14.49 9.75 -2.52
CA SER A 16 15.01 11.09 -2.67
C SER A 16 14.14 11.90 -3.65
N GLU A 17 14.22 13.23 -3.57
CA GLU A 17 13.55 14.11 -4.54
C GLU A 17 14.02 13.93 -5.98
N LYS A 18 15.20 13.33 -6.16
CA LYS A 18 15.81 13.03 -7.46
C LYS A 18 15.11 11.88 -8.20
N ILE A 19 14.35 11.01 -7.49
CA ILE A 19 13.66 9.91 -8.14
C ILE A 19 12.50 10.45 -8.97
N ASN A 20 12.57 10.24 -10.28
CA ASN A 20 11.48 10.59 -11.17
C ASN A 20 10.37 9.56 -11.09
N VAL A 21 9.22 9.98 -10.55
CA VAL A 21 7.99 9.17 -10.45
C VAL A 21 6.87 9.67 -11.36
N THR A 22 7.14 10.68 -12.19
CA THR A 22 6.15 11.29 -13.09
C THR A 22 5.58 10.24 -14.03
N ASN A 23 4.25 10.11 -14.04
CA ASN A 23 3.48 9.13 -14.83
C ASN A 23 3.82 7.65 -14.53
N LYS A 24 4.71 7.35 -13.60
CA LYS A 24 5.02 5.99 -13.17
C LYS A 24 4.00 5.47 -12.18
N ARG A 25 3.74 4.17 -12.21
CA ARG A 25 2.94 3.47 -11.19
C ARG A 25 3.83 3.23 -9.98
N VAL A 26 3.51 3.90 -8.89
CA VAL A 26 4.27 3.85 -7.64
C VAL A 26 3.49 3.04 -6.63
N ILE A 27 3.98 1.86 -6.29
CA ILE A 27 3.47 1.06 -5.19
C ILE A 27 4.07 1.64 -3.91
N VAL A 28 3.20 2.04 -2.97
CA VAL A 28 3.65 2.49 -1.66
C VAL A 28 3.05 1.59 -0.59
N ARG A 29 3.92 0.98 0.21
CA ARG A 29 3.50 0.23 1.38
C ARG A 29 3.48 1.15 2.59
N PHE A 30 2.29 1.41 3.14
CA PHE A 30 2.10 2.16 4.37
C PHE A 30 1.70 1.26 5.53
N ASP A 31 2.01 1.68 6.74
CA ASP A 31 1.41 1.13 7.95
C ASP A 31 0.15 1.91 8.31
N LEU A 32 -0.99 1.50 7.74
CA LEU A 32 -2.32 2.05 8.03
C LEU A 32 -3.09 1.18 9.04
N ASN A 33 -2.37 0.44 9.90
CA ASN A 33 -2.96 -0.39 10.93
C ASN A 33 -3.48 0.48 12.08
N VAL A 34 -4.60 1.16 11.84
CA VAL A 34 -5.28 2.05 12.79
C VAL A 34 -6.30 1.30 13.63
N PRO A 35 -6.55 1.71 14.88
CA PRO A 35 -7.57 1.09 15.71
C PRO A 35 -8.97 1.46 15.20
N LEU A 36 -9.84 0.45 15.09
CA LEU A 36 -11.23 0.58 14.70
C LEU A 36 -12.15 0.16 15.85
N LYS A 37 -13.23 0.92 16.08
CA LYS A 37 -14.36 0.55 16.96
C LYS A 37 -15.66 0.68 16.16
N ASN A 38 -16.41 -0.41 16.05
CA ASN A 38 -17.67 -0.48 15.27
C ASN A 38 -17.50 0.04 13.82
N GLY A 39 -16.38 -0.31 13.16
CA GLY A 39 -16.07 0.13 11.80
C GLY A 39 -15.66 1.60 11.65
N LYS A 40 -15.56 2.34 12.77
CA LYS A 40 -15.08 3.75 12.77
C LYS A 40 -13.63 3.82 13.24
N ILE A 41 -12.84 4.69 12.63
CA ILE A 41 -11.47 4.99 13.04
C ILE A 41 -11.53 5.80 14.33
N ILE A 42 -10.87 5.33 15.39
CA ILE A 42 -10.81 6.01 16.69
C ILE A 42 -9.50 6.78 16.90
N ASP A 43 -8.47 6.42 16.14
CA ASP A 43 -7.21 7.17 16.06
C ASP A 43 -6.74 7.21 14.60
N ASP A 44 -6.62 8.41 14.07
CA ASP A 44 -6.26 8.66 12.68
C ASP A 44 -4.81 9.13 12.48
N THR A 45 -4.00 9.10 13.55
CA THR A 45 -2.62 9.60 13.56
C THR A 45 -1.79 9.00 12.41
N ARG A 46 -1.82 7.69 12.21
CA ARG A 46 -1.09 7.02 11.12
C ARG A 46 -1.54 7.49 9.74
N ILE A 47 -2.82 7.77 9.56
CA ILE A 47 -3.34 8.27 8.27
C ILE A 47 -2.88 9.70 8.05
N LYS A 48 -2.89 10.53 9.10
CA LYS A 48 -2.40 11.91 9.02
C LYS A 48 -0.91 11.97 8.69
N MET A 49 -0.11 11.06 9.26
CA MET A 49 1.33 11.00 8.99
C MET A 49 1.68 10.67 7.53
N VAL A 50 0.89 9.85 6.84
CA VAL A 50 1.17 9.49 5.44
C VAL A 50 0.63 10.51 4.44
N LYS A 51 -0.26 11.41 4.86
CA LYS A 51 -0.90 12.41 3.99
C LYS A 51 0.10 13.32 3.27
N PRO A 52 1.10 13.94 3.93
CA PRO A 52 2.08 14.80 3.25
C PRO A 52 2.87 14.05 2.17
N PHE A 53 3.21 12.79 2.41
CA PHE A 53 3.92 11.99 1.43
C PHE A 53 3.04 11.69 0.20
N LEU A 54 1.75 11.39 0.40
CA LEU A 54 0.79 11.23 -0.69
C LEU A 54 0.63 12.51 -1.50
N GLU A 55 0.52 13.67 -0.85
CA GLU A 55 0.45 14.98 -1.50
C GLU A 55 1.69 15.25 -2.38
N LYS A 56 2.88 14.91 -1.88
CA LYS A 56 4.12 15.01 -2.63
C LYS A 56 4.11 14.14 -3.89
N LEU A 57 3.66 12.88 -3.79
CA LEU A 57 3.56 11.97 -4.93
C LEU A 57 2.51 12.45 -5.95
N ILE A 58 1.37 12.97 -5.48
CA ILE A 58 0.33 13.55 -6.35
C ILE A 58 0.88 14.77 -7.10
N LYS A 59 1.58 15.67 -6.40
CA LYS A 59 2.23 16.84 -7.01
C LYS A 59 3.25 16.43 -8.07
N LYS A 60 3.98 15.34 -7.85
CA LYS A 60 4.91 14.74 -8.82
C LYS A 60 4.20 13.95 -9.94
N LYS A 61 2.86 14.00 -10.04
CA LYS A 61 2.05 13.33 -11.07
C LYS A 61 2.25 11.80 -11.09
N ALA A 62 2.58 11.19 -9.95
CA ALA A 62 2.66 9.73 -9.83
C ALA A 62 1.27 9.07 -9.96
N LYS A 63 1.24 7.81 -10.41
CA LYS A 63 0.07 6.93 -10.37
C LYS A 63 0.22 6.03 -9.14
N ILE A 64 -0.53 6.31 -8.07
CA ILE A 64 -0.22 5.78 -6.74
C ILE A 64 -1.03 4.52 -6.46
N ILE A 65 -0.37 3.47 -5.98
CA ILE A 65 -1.00 2.22 -5.54
C ILE A 65 -0.63 2.01 -4.08
N ILE A 66 -1.63 2.15 -3.19
CA ILE A 66 -1.41 1.96 -1.76
C ILE A 66 -1.65 0.51 -1.40
N VAL A 67 -0.64 -0.07 -0.76
CA VAL A 67 -0.67 -1.39 -0.15
C VAL A 67 -0.54 -1.23 1.36
N SER A 68 -1.45 -1.84 2.11
CA SER A 68 -1.40 -1.81 3.57
C SER A 68 -2.06 -3.03 4.18
N HIS A 69 -1.90 -3.18 5.49
CA HIS A 69 -2.58 -4.19 6.27
C HIS A 69 -3.38 -3.57 7.41
N LEU A 70 -4.33 -4.33 7.94
CA LEU A 70 -5.08 -4.01 9.14
C LEU A 70 -5.25 -5.28 9.97
N GLY A 71 -4.78 -5.26 11.20
CA GLY A 71 -4.84 -6.39 12.11
C GLY A 71 -4.08 -7.63 11.65
N ARG A 72 -4.53 -8.79 12.15
CA ARG A 72 -3.92 -10.11 11.87
C ARG A 72 -4.97 -11.12 11.40
N PRO A 73 -5.43 -11.05 10.16
CA PRO A 73 -6.50 -11.91 9.63
C PRO A 73 -6.06 -13.34 9.33
N LYS A 74 -4.74 -13.66 9.39
CA LYS A 74 -4.18 -14.99 9.13
C LYS A 74 -4.63 -15.56 7.77
N GLY A 75 -4.56 -14.76 6.72
CA GLY A 75 -4.95 -15.15 5.37
C GLY A 75 -6.46 -15.27 5.12
N LYS A 76 -7.30 -14.94 6.10
CA LYS A 76 -8.77 -15.02 5.97
C LYS A 76 -9.34 -13.63 5.68
N ARG A 77 -10.39 -13.59 4.86
CA ARG A 77 -11.13 -12.35 4.63
C ARG A 77 -12.09 -12.08 5.78
N ILE A 78 -11.74 -11.12 6.63
CA ILE A 78 -12.51 -10.70 7.79
C ILE A 78 -13.04 -9.28 7.58
N SER A 79 -14.34 -9.09 7.45
CA SER A 79 -14.95 -7.79 7.11
C SER A 79 -14.55 -6.67 8.07
N LYS A 80 -14.40 -6.96 9.37
CA LYS A 80 -13.96 -6.00 10.39
C LYS A 80 -12.51 -5.50 10.17
N LEU A 81 -11.70 -6.22 9.38
CA LEU A 81 -10.31 -5.89 9.06
C LEU A 81 -10.14 -5.38 7.62
N SER A 82 -11.23 -4.98 6.97
CA SER A 82 -11.19 -4.33 5.66
C SER A 82 -10.58 -2.93 5.75
N LEU A 83 -9.84 -2.52 4.73
CA LEU A 83 -9.35 -1.15 4.57
C LEU A 83 -10.43 -0.16 4.09
N LYS A 84 -11.67 -0.61 3.91
CA LYS A 84 -12.78 0.24 3.49
C LYS A 84 -13.03 1.45 4.41
N PRO A 85 -12.95 1.35 5.76
CA PRO A 85 -13.05 2.52 6.64
C PRO A 85 -11.97 3.55 6.37
N ILE A 86 -10.73 3.14 6.08
CA ILE A 86 -9.61 4.04 5.75
C ILE A 86 -9.87 4.73 4.40
N TYR A 87 -10.34 3.99 3.39
CA TYR A 87 -10.76 4.58 2.13
C TYR A 87 -11.85 5.65 2.35
N ASN A 88 -12.90 5.35 3.11
CA ASN A 88 -13.98 6.28 3.41
C ASN A 88 -13.47 7.53 4.15
N TYR A 89 -12.53 7.36 5.08
CA TYR A 89 -11.89 8.46 5.79
C TYR A 89 -11.13 9.37 4.80
N LEU A 90 -10.29 8.77 3.96
CA LEU A 90 -9.47 9.54 3.01
C LEU A 90 -10.33 10.35 2.03
N ILE A 91 -11.40 9.77 1.44
CA ILE A 91 -12.28 10.53 0.53
C ILE A 91 -13.06 11.65 1.25
N LYS A 92 -13.37 11.47 2.54
CA LYS A 92 -14.09 12.49 3.32
C LYS A 92 -13.18 13.62 3.80
N LYS A 93 -11.92 13.32 4.11
CA LYS A 93 -10.98 14.24 4.77
C LYS A 93 -9.92 14.82 3.83
N THR A 94 -9.94 14.42 2.56
CA THR A 94 -8.98 14.91 1.54
C THR A 94 -9.68 15.09 0.20
N ASN A 95 -9.07 15.89 -0.69
CA ASN A 95 -9.51 16.04 -2.08
C ASN A 95 -8.83 15.03 -3.01
N PHE A 96 -8.34 13.92 -2.48
CA PHE A 96 -7.63 12.93 -3.27
C PHE A 96 -8.58 12.14 -4.19
N ARG A 97 -8.15 11.89 -5.41
CA ARG A 97 -8.87 11.03 -6.36
C ARG A 97 -8.52 9.57 -6.07
N ILE A 98 -9.27 8.93 -5.18
CA ILE A 98 -9.00 7.57 -4.71
C ILE A 98 -10.03 6.59 -5.26
N LYS A 99 -9.56 5.42 -5.72
CA LYS A 99 -10.37 4.24 -6.01
C LYS A 99 -10.02 3.15 -5.00
N PHE A 100 -11.00 2.33 -4.62
CA PHE A 100 -10.80 1.19 -3.73
C PHE A 100 -11.03 -0.12 -4.47
N HIS A 101 -10.06 -1.03 -4.40
CA HIS A 101 -10.19 -2.37 -4.95
C HIS A 101 -10.45 -3.38 -3.85
N LYS A 102 -11.68 -3.91 -3.77
CA LYS A 102 -12.11 -4.89 -2.75
C LYS A 102 -11.52 -6.29 -2.95
N GLY A 103 -11.03 -6.60 -4.15
CA GLY A 103 -10.54 -7.93 -4.49
C GLY A 103 -9.14 -8.20 -3.97
N LEU A 104 -8.79 -9.47 -3.95
CA LEU A 104 -7.42 -9.91 -3.82
C LEU A 104 -6.68 -9.75 -5.16
N PHE A 105 -5.41 -10.14 -5.20
CA PHE A 105 -4.60 -10.16 -6.41
C PHE A 105 -5.29 -10.94 -7.53
N SER A 106 -5.52 -10.27 -8.65
CA SER A 106 -6.28 -10.82 -9.78
C SER A 106 -5.92 -10.09 -11.07
N LYS A 107 -6.23 -10.71 -12.22
CA LYS A 107 -6.13 -10.06 -13.53
C LYS A 107 -6.86 -8.70 -13.56
N LYS A 108 -8.00 -8.60 -12.87
CA LYS A 108 -8.76 -7.33 -12.73
C LYS A 108 -7.96 -6.25 -12.02
N LEU A 109 -7.27 -6.56 -10.92
CA LEU A 109 -6.42 -5.61 -10.20
C LEU A 109 -5.27 -5.12 -11.09
N PHE A 110 -4.62 -6.05 -11.80
CA PHE A 110 -3.56 -5.70 -12.75
C PHE A 110 -4.04 -4.74 -13.85
N LEU A 111 -5.19 -5.01 -14.45
CA LEU A 111 -5.78 -4.11 -15.44
C LEU A 111 -6.15 -2.73 -14.84
N LEU A 112 -6.66 -2.71 -13.61
CA LEU A 112 -6.93 -1.45 -12.90
C LEU A 112 -5.65 -0.65 -12.64
N SER A 113 -4.57 -1.31 -12.24
CA SER A 113 -3.28 -0.64 -12.00
C SER A 113 -2.74 0.06 -13.25
N LYS A 114 -2.97 -0.51 -14.43
CA LYS A 114 -2.61 0.12 -15.72
C LYS A 114 -3.50 1.32 -16.08
N LYS A 115 -4.76 1.33 -15.62
CA LYS A 115 -5.75 2.37 -15.95
C LYS A 115 -5.74 3.57 -14.99
N ILE A 116 -4.89 3.56 -13.95
CA ILE A 116 -4.77 4.71 -13.04
C ILE A 116 -4.19 5.89 -13.80
N LYS A 117 -4.80 7.07 -13.62
CA LYS A 117 -4.32 8.34 -14.16
C LYS A 117 -3.32 8.99 -13.20
N SER A 118 -2.49 9.88 -13.73
CA SER A 118 -1.54 10.69 -12.94
C SER A 118 -2.25 11.44 -11.82
N GLY A 119 -1.68 11.41 -10.62
CA GLY A 119 -2.26 12.00 -9.41
C GLY A 119 -3.44 11.23 -8.82
N GLN A 120 -3.80 10.07 -9.39
CA GLN A 120 -4.82 9.20 -8.80
C GLN A 120 -4.21 8.15 -7.87
N ILE A 121 -5.02 7.72 -6.92
CA ILE A 121 -4.67 6.69 -5.94
C ILE A 121 -5.57 5.47 -6.14
N LEU A 122 -4.99 4.28 -6.14
CA LEU A 122 -5.67 3.01 -5.99
C LEU A 122 -5.30 2.41 -4.63
N LEU A 123 -6.23 2.38 -3.69
CA LEU A 123 -6.07 1.66 -2.44
C LEU A 123 -6.52 0.21 -2.64
N ILE A 124 -5.62 -0.73 -2.38
CA ILE A 124 -5.94 -2.18 -2.45
C ILE A 124 -6.48 -2.62 -1.08
N GLU A 125 -7.33 -3.65 -1.08
CA GLU A 125 -7.82 -4.29 0.15
C GLU A 125 -6.66 -4.87 0.98
N ASN A 126 -6.92 -5.10 2.26
CA ASN A 126 -5.97 -5.63 3.24
C ASN A 126 -5.14 -6.79 2.67
N ILE A 127 -3.85 -6.52 2.46
CA ILE A 127 -2.93 -7.48 1.81
C ILE A 127 -2.80 -8.78 2.61
N ARG A 128 -3.01 -8.74 3.93
CA ARG A 128 -2.99 -9.91 4.83
C ARG A 128 -4.22 -10.80 4.72
N PHE A 129 -5.21 -10.46 3.89
CA PHE A 129 -6.24 -11.42 3.48
C PHE A 129 -5.68 -12.50 2.57
N ASN A 130 -4.48 -12.30 2.03
CA ASN A 130 -3.71 -13.35 1.38
C ASN A 130 -2.68 -13.90 2.37
N LYS A 131 -2.74 -15.21 2.66
CA LYS A 131 -1.79 -15.88 3.56
C LYS A 131 -0.34 -15.80 3.09
N LEU A 132 -0.13 -15.68 1.78
CA LEU A 132 1.21 -15.62 1.17
C LEU A 132 1.98 -14.35 1.57
N GLU A 133 1.28 -13.26 1.96
CA GLU A 133 1.95 -12.08 2.52
C GLU A 133 2.68 -12.40 3.82
N GLU A 134 2.03 -13.11 4.74
CA GLU A 134 2.63 -13.47 6.04
C GLU A 134 3.71 -14.55 5.89
N LEU A 135 3.64 -15.38 4.85
CA LEU A 135 4.63 -16.40 4.51
C LEU A 135 5.84 -15.82 3.76
N ASN A 136 5.83 -14.53 3.42
CA ASN A 136 6.87 -13.88 2.62
C ASN A 136 7.13 -14.62 1.30
N ASP A 137 6.07 -15.02 0.62
CA ASP A 137 6.09 -15.84 -0.59
C ASP A 137 6.63 -15.05 -1.79
N ALA A 138 7.59 -15.65 -2.52
CA ALA A 138 8.27 -15.00 -3.63
C ALA A 138 7.37 -14.76 -4.84
N ASP A 139 6.47 -15.71 -5.17
CA ASP A 139 5.57 -15.60 -6.32
C ASP A 139 4.50 -14.53 -6.04
N PHE A 140 4.07 -14.43 -4.79
CA PHE A 140 3.20 -13.35 -4.36
C PHE A 140 3.89 -11.99 -4.47
N ALA A 141 5.15 -11.88 -4.02
CA ALA A 141 5.94 -10.65 -4.15
C ALA A 141 6.13 -10.28 -5.63
N GLN A 142 6.43 -11.25 -6.50
CA GLN A 142 6.53 -11.04 -7.94
C GLN A 142 5.19 -10.58 -8.55
N SER A 143 4.07 -11.16 -8.10
CA SER A 143 2.74 -10.74 -8.55
C SER A 143 2.42 -9.31 -8.11
N LEU A 144 2.82 -8.93 -6.89
CA LEU A 144 2.70 -7.56 -6.38
C LEU A 144 3.54 -6.58 -7.21
N SER A 145 4.78 -6.93 -7.52
CA SER A 145 5.69 -6.07 -8.28
C SER A 145 5.17 -5.70 -9.67
N LYS A 146 4.39 -6.58 -10.32
CA LYS A 146 3.77 -6.32 -11.63
C LYS A 146 2.75 -5.18 -11.62
N LEU A 147 2.26 -4.78 -10.44
CA LEU A 147 1.29 -3.68 -10.32
C LEU A 147 1.93 -2.31 -10.56
N GLY A 148 3.24 -2.15 -10.33
CA GLY A 148 3.90 -0.85 -10.38
C GLY A 148 5.26 -0.89 -11.06
N ASP A 149 5.82 0.29 -11.24
CA ASP A 149 7.13 0.52 -11.87
C ASP A 149 8.18 0.91 -10.81
N VAL A 150 7.71 1.39 -9.65
CA VAL A 150 8.52 1.78 -8.49
C VAL A 150 7.85 1.24 -7.23
N TYR A 151 8.64 0.74 -6.29
CA TYR A 151 8.16 0.32 -4.97
C TYR A 151 8.82 1.19 -3.89
N ILE A 152 7.99 1.72 -2.98
CA ILE A 152 8.43 2.52 -1.83
C ILE A 152 7.88 1.86 -0.56
N ASN A 153 8.75 1.60 0.40
CA ASN A 153 8.35 1.08 1.70
C ASN A 153 8.40 2.19 2.76
N GLU A 154 7.22 2.63 3.18
CA GLU A 154 6.99 3.58 4.28
C GLU A 154 6.44 2.87 5.52
N ALA A 155 6.51 1.55 5.55
CA ALA A 155 6.02 0.72 6.65
C ALA A 155 7.18 -0.01 7.33
N PHE A 156 8.09 0.73 7.97
CA PHE A 156 9.30 0.16 8.60
C PHE A 156 8.99 -0.96 9.59
N SER A 157 7.91 -0.86 10.33
CA SER A 157 7.44 -1.92 11.24
C SER A 157 7.18 -3.28 10.55
N CYS A 158 7.03 -3.28 9.23
CA CYS A 158 6.75 -4.45 8.40
C CYS A 158 7.89 -4.78 7.42
N SER A 159 9.06 -4.15 7.55
CA SER A 159 10.18 -4.31 6.60
C SER A 159 10.81 -5.70 6.59
N HIS A 160 10.54 -6.51 7.60
CA HIS A 160 10.95 -7.92 7.67
C HIS A 160 10.15 -8.86 6.76
N ARG A 161 9.23 -8.33 5.99
CA ARG A 161 8.35 -9.11 5.10
C ARG A 161 8.52 -8.71 3.64
#